data_a324470dd389c2c156ddea4020b7cb7c
#
_entry.id   a324470dd389c2c156ddea4020b7cb7c
#
_cell.length_a   1.000
_cell.length_b   1.000
_cell.length_c   1.000
_cell.angle_alpha   90.00
_cell.angle_beta   90.00
_cell.angle_gamma   90.00
#
_symmetry.space_group_name_H-M   'P 1'
#
loop_
_entity.id
_entity.type
_entity.pdbx_description
1 polymer ?
#
loop_
_entity_poly.entity_id
_entity_poly.type
_entity_poly.pdbx_seq_one_letter_code
_entity_poly.pdbx_strand_id
1 'polypeptide(L)'
;MANYDASSINKSKKAVRTYRDLDLDFTRHPVTNDVVKIEDVNAVKRSVRNLVNTQFYERPFHPELGCGVRDLLFENFTPMTGIFIRRKIEEVLVNYEPRANISSIAVNEDADRNGINVEVNFYVLNLPNPVSVTTTLKRIR
;
A
#
# COMPACT_ATOMS: atom_id res chain seq x y z
N MET A 1 18.21 -15.21 -54.95
CA MET A 1 17.73 -14.01 -54.25
C MET A 1 17.19 -14.47 -52.90
N ALA A 2 17.85 -14.09 -51.82
CA ALA A 2 17.39 -14.44 -50.49
C ALA A 2 16.22 -13.53 -50.09
N ASN A 3 15.03 -14.15 -49.88
CA ASN A 3 13.91 -13.44 -49.30
C ASN A 3 14.24 -13.00 -47.88
N TYR A 4 14.42 -11.71 -47.70
CA TYR A 4 14.58 -11.11 -46.38
C TYR A 4 13.20 -11.02 -45.72
N ASP A 5 12.92 -11.96 -44.79
CA ASP A 5 11.66 -11.94 -44.02
C ASP A 5 11.78 -10.91 -42.88
N ALA A 6 11.17 -9.74 -43.11
CA ALA A 6 11.14 -8.65 -42.15
C ALA A 6 10.16 -8.87 -40.97
N SER A 7 9.50 -10.04 -40.90
CA SER A 7 8.51 -10.35 -39.84
C SER A 7 9.14 -10.77 -38.51
N SER A 8 10.43 -10.99 -38.44
CA SER A 8 11.16 -11.34 -37.22
C SER A 8 11.72 -10.13 -36.47
N ILE A 9 11.04 -8.98 -36.52
CA ILE A 9 11.34 -7.91 -35.57
C ILE A 9 10.92 -8.44 -34.19
N ASN A 10 11.90 -8.97 -33.49
CA ASN A 10 11.80 -9.21 -32.06
C ASN A 10 11.26 -7.94 -31.41
N LYS A 11 9.94 -7.87 -31.22
CA LYS A 11 9.34 -6.91 -30.29
C LYS A 11 9.97 -7.25 -28.95
N SER A 12 11.08 -6.58 -28.64
CA SER A 12 11.67 -6.64 -27.31
C SER A 12 10.53 -6.34 -26.35
N LYS A 13 10.07 -7.37 -25.63
CA LYS A 13 9.05 -7.20 -24.57
C LYS A 13 9.60 -6.11 -23.67
N LYS A 14 9.01 -4.93 -23.76
CA LYS A 14 9.38 -3.80 -22.92
C LYS A 14 9.39 -4.33 -21.49
N ALA A 15 10.57 -4.37 -20.88
CA ALA A 15 10.70 -4.92 -19.54
C ALA A 15 9.72 -4.17 -18.64
N VAL A 16 8.72 -4.88 -18.15
CA VAL A 16 7.77 -4.32 -17.20
C VAL A 16 8.61 -3.91 -15.98
N ARG A 17 8.52 -2.64 -15.58
CA ARG A 17 9.22 -2.17 -14.38
C ARG A 17 8.69 -2.96 -13.19
N THR A 18 9.54 -3.76 -12.60
CA THR A 18 9.26 -4.51 -11.38
C THR A 18 9.55 -3.61 -10.19
N TYR A 19 8.57 -3.41 -9.33
CA TYR A 19 8.77 -2.70 -8.07
C TYR A 19 9.42 -3.64 -7.07
N ARG A 20 10.48 -3.19 -6.39
CA ARG A 20 11.22 -3.98 -5.40
C ARG A 20 11.40 -3.17 -4.15
N ASP A 21 11.00 -3.75 -3.04
CA ASP A 21 11.16 -3.17 -1.70
C ASP A 21 11.79 -4.23 -0.77
N LEU A 22 12.33 -3.79 0.36
CA LEU A 22 12.85 -4.70 1.38
C LEU A 22 11.70 -5.26 2.23
N ASP A 23 11.84 -6.51 2.64
CA ASP A 23 10.94 -7.07 3.65
C ASP A 23 11.24 -6.45 5.02
N LEU A 24 10.29 -5.68 5.56
CA LEU A 24 10.44 -5.00 6.85
C LEU A 24 10.33 -5.95 8.06
N ASP A 25 9.94 -7.20 7.84
CA ASP A 25 10.03 -8.23 8.88
C ASP A 25 11.45 -8.80 8.98
N PHE A 26 12.38 -8.34 8.10
CA PHE A 26 13.76 -8.76 8.03
C PHE A 26 13.93 -10.29 7.92
N THR A 27 12.99 -10.95 7.24
CA THR A 27 13.03 -12.38 7.01
C THR A 27 14.30 -12.75 6.22
N ARG A 28 15.07 -13.70 6.72
CA ARG A 28 16.30 -14.15 6.09
C ARG A 28 16.01 -15.02 4.88
N HIS A 29 16.60 -14.68 3.74
CA HIS A 29 16.52 -15.51 2.55
C HIS A 29 17.41 -16.77 2.71
N PRO A 30 16.88 -17.99 2.49
CA PRO A 30 17.59 -19.24 2.82
C PRO A 30 18.85 -19.49 1.99
N VAL A 31 18.94 -18.92 0.78
CA VAL A 31 20.09 -19.14 -0.13
C VAL A 31 21.12 -18.02 -0.01
N THR A 32 20.65 -16.75 -0.07
CA THR A 32 21.56 -15.59 -0.08
C THR A 32 21.98 -15.16 1.31
N ASN A 33 21.28 -15.61 2.36
CA ASN A 33 21.46 -15.21 3.75
C ASN A 33 21.24 -13.69 4.02
N ASP A 34 20.67 -13.00 3.07
CA ASP A 34 20.34 -11.57 3.12
C ASP A 34 18.83 -11.38 3.37
N VAL A 35 18.39 -10.14 3.54
CA VAL A 35 16.97 -9.81 3.69
C VAL A 35 16.19 -10.16 2.43
N VAL A 36 15.02 -10.78 2.60
CA VAL A 36 14.12 -11.09 1.48
C VAL A 36 13.66 -9.80 0.80
N LYS A 37 13.65 -9.81 -0.52
CA LYS A 37 13.09 -8.74 -1.33
C LYS A 37 11.62 -9.05 -1.63
N ILE A 38 10.78 -8.04 -1.47
CA ILE A 38 9.36 -8.12 -1.84
C ILE A 38 9.21 -7.44 -3.19
N GLU A 39 8.49 -8.06 -4.11
CA GLU A 39 8.36 -7.59 -5.48
C GLU A 39 6.90 -7.26 -5.83
N ASP A 40 6.75 -6.37 -6.81
CA ASP A 40 5.50 -6.00 -7.48
C ASP A 40 4.35 -5.63 -6.52
N VAL A 41 3.23 -6.34 -6.64
CA VAL A 41 1.99 -6.11 -5.88
C VAL A 41 2.23 -6.17 -4.37
N ASN A 42 3.05 -7.11 -3.91
CA ASN A 42 3.32 -7.29 -2.49
C ASN A 42 4.11 -6.12 -1.90
N ALA A 43 5.03 -5.54 -2.68
CA ALA A 43 5.77 -4.35 -2.31
C ALA A 43 4.81 -3.15 -2.11
N VAL A 44 3.91 -2.91 -3.07
CA VAL A 44 2.93 -1.82 -2.97
C VAL A 44 1.92 -2.07 -1.85
N LYS A 45 1.41 -3.30 -1.68
CA LYS A 45 0.53 -3.66 -0.55
C LYS A 45 1.15 -3.32 0.80
N ARG A 46 2.43 -3.64 0.96
CA ARG A 46 3.16 -3.40 2.19
C ARG A 46 3.36 -1.91 2.44
N SER A 47 3.72 -1.18 1.40
CA SER A 47 3.85 0.28 1.46
C SER A 47 2.54 0.96 1.88
N VAL A 48 1.42 0.62 1.24
CA VAL A 48 0.08 1.12 1.59
C VAL A 48 -0.26 0.82 3.06
N ARG A 49 -0.04 -0.43 3.50
CA ARG A 49 -0.29 -0.81 4.90
C ARG A 49 0.57 -0.01 5.88
N ASN A 50 1.83 0.18 5.56
CA ASN A 50 2.75 0.93 6.42
C ASN A 50 2.35 2.41 6.50
N LEU A 51 1.99 3.04 5.37
CA LEU A 51 1.55 4.43 5.34
C LEU A 51 0.29 4.66 6.19
N VAL A 52 -0.70 3.76 6.11
CA VAL A 52 -1.93 3.83 6.92
C VAL A 52 -1.63 3.69 8.41
N ASN A 53 -0.65 2.88 8.79
CA ASN A 53 -0.28 2.64 10.19
C ASN A 53 0.68 3.66 10.77
N THR A 54 1.42 4.42 9.94
CA THR A 54 2.39 5.41 10.38
C THR A 54 1.69 6.66 10.90
N GLN A 55 2.11 7.14 12.07
CA GLN A 55 1.65 8.41 12.64
C GLN A 55 2.53 9.58 12.22
N PHE A 56 1.99 10.79 12.31
CA PHE A 56 2.78 12.00 12.19
C PHE A 56 3.87 12.03 13.27
N TYR A 57 5.03 12.57 12.92
CA TYR A 57 6.23 12.67 13.79
C TYR A 57 6.86 11.33 14.20
N GLU A 58 6.37 10.20 13.71
CA GLU A 58 6.97 8.89 14.01
C GLU A 58 8.29 8.66 13.25
N ARG A 59 8.41 9.22 12.04
CA ARG A 59 9.61 9.09 11.22
C ARG A 59 10.60 10.21 11.44
N PRO A 60 11.84 9.91 11.85
CA PRO A 60 12.94 10.89 11.88
C PRO A 60 13.15 11.49 10.48
N PHE A 61 13.36 12.79 10.39
CA PHE A 61 13.60 13.58 9.16
C PHE A 61 12.40 13.76 8.23
N HIS A 62 11.30 13.05 8.45
CA HIS A 62 10.05 13.18 7.69
C HIS A 62 8.83 13.21 8.62
N PRO A 63 8.71 14.26 9.47
CA PRO A 63 7.64 14.36 10.47
C PRO A 63 6.24 14.49 9.84
N GLU A 64 6.18 14.98 8.60
CA GLU A 64 4.95 15.14 7.81
C GLU A 64 4.40 13.82 7.27
N LEU A 65 5.21 12.76 7.27
CA LEU A 65 4.81 11.47 6.72
C LEU A 65 4.03 10.68 7.74
N GLY A 66 2.74 10.57 7.55
CA GLY A 66 1.84 9.82 8.42
C GLY A 66 0.37 10.06 8.10
N CYS A 67 -0.48 9.16 8.58
CA CYS A 67 -1.93 9.24 8.33
C CYS A 67 -2.71 9.89 9.48
N GLY A 68 -2.18 9.87 10.72
CA GLY A 68 -2.85 10.42 11.90
C GLY A 68 -4.21 9.79 12.19
N VAL A 69 -4.48 8.60 11.68
CA VAL A 69 -5.75 7.90 11.89
C VAL A 69 -5.87 7.38 13.31
N ARG A 70 -4.75 7.08 13.96
CA ARG A 70 -4.75 6.57 15.34
C ARG A 70 -5.32 7.58 16.34
N ASP A 71 -5.18 8.86 16.09
CA ASP A 71 -5.75 9.90 16.97
C ASP A 71 -7.26 9.85 16.96
N LEU A 72 -7.87 9.57 15.80
CA LEU A 72 -9.32 9.46 15.63
C LEU A 72 -9.90 8.16 16.23
N LEU A 73 -9.05 7.16 16.54
CA LEU A 73 -9.52 5.93 17.19
C LEU A 73 -10.04 6.18 18.62
N PHE A 74 -9.61 7.26 19.29
CA PHE A 74 -10.03 7.59 20.65
C PHE A 74 -11.33 8.39 20.68
N GLU A 75 -11.80 8.86 19.53
CA GLU A 75 -13.09 9.50 19.41
C GLU A 75 -14.22 8.47 19.28
N ASN A 76 -15.46 8.89 19.55
CA ASN A 76 -16.61 8.05 19.28
C ASN A 76 -16.77 7.86 17.77
N PHE A 77 -16.93 6.61 17.36
CA PHE A 77 -17.14 6.32 15.94
C PHE A 77 -18.54 6.80 15.52
N THR A 78 -18.54 7.72 14.59
CA THR A 78 -19.73 8.25 13.94
C THR A 78 -19.56 8.12 12.42
N PRO A 79 -20.64 8.18 11.63
CA PRO A 79 -20.51 8.20 10.17
C PRO A 79 -19.56 9.30 9.66
N MET A 80 -19.52 10.46 10.35
CA MET A 80 -18.60 11.55 10.02
C MET A 80 -17.14 11.19 10.30
N THR A 81 -16.85 10.49 11.41
CA THR A 81 -15.51 10.01 11.74
C THR A 81 -14.99 9.07 10.65
N GLY A 82 -15.84 8.17 10.15
CA GLY A 82 -15.50 7.29 9.02
C GLY A 82 -15.13 8.06 7.75
N ILE A 83 -15.84 9.13 7.43
CA ILE A 83 -15.56 10.00 6.28
C ILE A 83 -14.22 10.73 6.46
N PHE A 84 -13.92 11.24 7.65
CA PHE A 84 -12.66 11.91 7.94
C PHE A 84 -11.46 10.95 7.82
N ILE A 85 -11.59 9.74 8.36
CA ILE A 85 -10.57 8.70 8.25
C ILE A 85 -10.30 8.38 6.78
N ARG A 86 -11.34 8.15 5.99
CA ARG A 86 -11.24 7.89 4.56
C ARG A 86 -10.48 8.99 3.84
N ARG A 87 -10.83 10.25 4.06
CA ARG A 87 -10.17 11.40 3.44
C ARG A 87 -8.68 11.48 3.79
N LYS A 88 -8.34 11.31 5.07
CA LYS A 88 -6.93 11.31 5.51
C LYS A 88 -6.12 10.20 4.85
N ILE A 89 -6.67 9.00 4.76
CA ILE A 89 -6.01 7.87 4.10
C ILE A 89 -5.82 8.17 2.60
N GLU A 90 -6.85 8.66 1.93
CA GLU A 90 -6.79 9.00 0.51
C GLU A 90 -5.71 10.06 0.23
N GLU A 91 -5.67 11.13 1.01
CA GLU A 91 -4.68 12.19 0.90
C GLU A 91 -3.24 11.67 1.04
N VAL A 92 -2.99 10.86 2.06
CA VAL A 92 -1.66 10.29 2.31
C VAL A 92 -1.24 9.34 1.20
N LEU A 93 -2.14 8.47 0.75
CA LEU A 93 -1.80 7.52 -0.31
C LEU A 93 -1.55 8.21 -1.65
N VAL A 94 -2.33 9.22 -2.01
CA VAL A 94 -2.11 9.99 -3.25
C VAL A 94 -0.76 10.72 -3.22
N ASN A 95 -0.38 11.27 -2.07
CA ASN A 95 0.86 12.04 -1.94
C ASN A 95 2.12 11.17 -1.85
N TYR A 96 2.04 10.03 -1.15
CA TYR A 96 3.24 9.26 -0.79
C TYR A 96 3.34 7.89 -1.48
N GLU A 97 2.28 7.40 -2.12
CA GLU A 97 2.31 6.12 -2.85
C GLU A 97 1.76 6.26 -4.29
N PRO A 98 2.50 6.91 -5.19
CA PRO A 98 2.05 7.15 -6.55
C PRO A 98 1.93 5.88 -7.41
N ARG A 99 2.44 4.72 -6.92
CA ARG A 99 2.32 3.42 -7.57
C ARG A 99 0.92 2.81 -7.42
N ALA A 100 0.15 3.28 -6.42
CA ALA A 100 -1.19 2.81 -6.12
C ALA A 100 -2.24 3.81 -6.62
N ASN A 101 -3.06 3.40 -7.57
CA ASN A 101 -4.22 4.18 -7.99
C ASN A 101 -5.45 3.73 -7.20
N ILE A 102 -5.91 4.55 -6.27
CA ILE A 102 -6.98 4.21 -5.33
C ILE A 102 -8.32 4.11 -6.08
N SER A 103 -9.00 2.99 -5.90
CA SER A 103 -10.35 2.75 -6.42
C SER A 103 -11.42 3.05 -5.37
N SER A 104 -11.27 2.49 -4.18
CA SER A 104 -12.20 2.72 -3.07
C SER A 104 -11.53 2.48 -1.72
N ILE A 105 -12.02 3.18 -0.71
CA ILE A 105 -11.63 2.98 0.70
C ILE A 105 -12.90 2.75 1.49
N ALA A 106 -13.00 1.60 2.15
CA ALA A 106 -14.07 1.28 3.10
C ALA A 106 -13.53 1.36 4.52
N VAL A 107 -14.28 2.02 5.39
CA VAL A 107 -13.94 2.19 6.80
C VAL A 107 -15.13 1.71 7.62
N ASN A 108 -14.93 0.62 8.38
CA ASN A 108 -15.96 -0.01 9.18
C ASN A 108 -15.53 -0.10 10.63
N GLU A 109 -16.44 0.18 11.55
CA GLU A 109 -16.23 -0.06 12.98
C GLU A 109 -16.21 -1.57 13.27
N ASP A 110 -15.25 -2.00 14.06
CA ASP A 110 -15.17 -3.34 14.64
C ASP A 110 -15.47 -3.21 16.14
N ALA A 111 -16.75 -3.20 16.47
CA ALA A 111 -17.22 -3.02 17.85
C ALA A 111 -16.73 -4.13 18.79
N ASP A 112 -16.62 -5.36 18.29
CA ASP A 112 -16.18 -6.54 19.07
C ASP A 112 -14.72 -6.44 19.50
N ARG A 113 -13.89 -5.83 18.63
CA ARG A 113 -12.45 -5.70 18.86
C ARG A 113 -12.03 -4.30 19.28
N ASN A 114 -12.99 -3.41 19.50
CA ASN A 114 -12.74 -2.02 19.85
C ASN A 114 -11.74 -1.34 18.90
N GLY A 115 -11.99 -1.49 17.61
CA GLY A 115 -11.11 -1.04 16.55
C GLY A 115 -11.87 -0.57 15.32
N ILE A 116 -11.10 -0.22 14.30
CA ILE A 116 -11.61 0.18 12.99
C ILE A 116 -10.93 -0.69 11.94
N ASN A 117 -11.74 -1.30 11.08
CA ASN A 117 -11.26 -2.03 9.91
C ASN A 117 -11.24 -1.09 8.72
N VAL A 118 -10.07 -0.93 8.14
CA VAL A 118 -9.86 -0.16 6.91
C VAL A 118 -9.54 -1.12 5.79
N GLU A 119 -10.30 -1.07 4.72
CA GLU A 119 -10.05 -1.79 3.49
C GLU A 119 -9.78 -0.80 2.37
N VAL A 120 -8.58 -0.89 1.78
CA VAL A 120 -8.14 -0.05 0.66
C VAL A 120 -8.09 -0.90 -0.60
N ASN A 121 -8.88 -0.53 -1.60
CA ASN A 121 -8.88 -1.14 -2.91
C ASN A 121 -8.19 -0.21 -3.91
N PHE A 122 -7.21 -0.72 -4.64
CA PHE A 122 -6.42 0.08 -5.58
C PHE A 122 -5.91 -0.78 -6.74
N TYR A 123 -5.50 -0.10 -7.80
CA TYR A 123 -4.79 -0.69 -8.93
C TYR A 123 -3.31 -0.36 -8.81
N VAL A 124 -2.46 -1.33 -9.02
CA VAL A 124 -1.01 -1.10 -9.13
C VAL A 124 -0.70 -0.67 -10.57
N LEU A 125 0.08 0.39 -10.74
CA LEU A 125 0.52 0.83 -12.04
C LEU A 125 1.13 -0.33 -12.85
N ASN A 126 0.67 -0.50 -14.08
CA ASN A 126 1.03 -1.57 -15.02
C ASN A 126 0.41 -2.96 -14.75
N LEU A 127 -0.50 -3.08 -13.78
CA LEU A 127 -1.24 -4.33 -13.54
C LEU A 127 -2.74 -4.11 -13.73
N PRO A 128 -3.43 -4.99 -14.47
CA PRO A 128 -4.84 -4.82 -14.77
C PRO A 128 -5.79 -5.22 -13.62
N ASN A 129 -5.30 -6.01 -12.67
CA ASN A 129 -6.13 -6.55 -11.61
C ASN A 129 -6.18 -5.62 -10.39
N PRO A 130 -7.37 -5.36 -9.83
CA PRO A 130 -7.50 -4.64 -8.57
C PRO A 130 -6.92 -5.45 -7.41
N VAL A 131 -6.40 -4.74 -6.44
CA VAL A 131 -5.73 -5.30 -5.27
C VAL A 131 -6.38 -4.73 -4.03
N SER A 132 -6.66 -5.55 -3.04
CA SER A 132 -7.18 -5.12 -1.74
C SER A 132 -6.14 -5.29 -0.63
N VAL A 133 -6.16 -4.35 0.31
CA VAL A 133 -5.40 -4.41 1.56
C VAL A 133 -6.34 -4.10 2.70
N THR A 134 -6.46 -5.03 3.64
CA THR A 134 -7.22 -4.83 4.88
C THR A 134 -6.25 -4.59 6.03
N THR A 135 -6.52 -3.56 6.81
CA THR A 135 -5.77 -3.22 8.01
C THR A 135 -6.73 -2.96 9.16
N THR A 136 -6.51 -3.64 10.28
CA THR A 136 -7.28 -3.40 11.51
C THR A 136 -6.49 -2.49 12.42
N LEU A 137 -7.05 -1.34 12.73
CA LEU A 137 -6.52 -0.37 13.68
C LEU A 137 -7.19 -0.61 15.02
N LYS A 138 -6.43 -1.06 16.02
CA LYS A 138 -6.95 -1.35 17.37
C LYS A 138 -6.69 -0.18 18.30
N ARG A 139 -7.68 0.12 19.15
CA ARG A 139 -7.45 0.95 20.33
C ARG A 139 -6.59 0.18 21.32
N ILE A 140 -5.46 0.74 21.66
CA ILE A 140 -4.63 0.24 22.77
C ILE A 140 -5.11 1.00 24.01
N ARG A 141 -5.67 0.25 24.97
CA ARG A 141 -6.02 0.79 26.30
C ARG A 141 -4.81 0.78 27.18
#